data_33af2b44ae7213adf2453ca2cab2dd5c
#
_entry.id   33af2b44ae7213adf2453ca2cab2dd5c
#
_cell.length_a   1.000
_cell.length_b   1.000
_cell.length_c   1.000
_cell.angle_alpha   90.00
_cell.angle_beta   90.00
_cell.angle_gamma   90.00
#
_symmetry.space_group_name_H-M   'P 1'
#
loop_
_entity.id
_entity.type
_entity.pdbx_description
1 polymer ?
#
loop_
_entity_poly.entity_id
_entity_poly.type
_entity_poly.pdbx_seq_one_letter_code
_entity_poly.pdbx_strand_id
1 'polypeptide(L)'
;MMIISLMGYMGSGKTLVSKELSNLNNFKIFDLDTEISKQNNRSITEIFKEKGEIFFRKTEKEVLEKILSTEKNIILSLGGGTPCYYNNIDSINEKTISVFLKTNVKTLAQRLSSEKDKRPLIQNISNEDLPEFIVKHLFERNPFYNQAKITINTDNLSAREIAEEILTQIKLIP
;
A
#
# COMPACT_ATOMS: atom_id res chain seq x y z
N MET A 1 -20.68 -5.78 5.32
CA MET A 1 -19.88 -4.53 5.36
C MET A 1 -18.43 -4.90 5.12
N MET A 2 -17.75 -4.26 4.14
CA MET A 2 -16.46 -4.74 3.67
C MET A 2 -15.45 -3.61 3.59
N ILE A 3 -14.21 -3.86 4.01
CA ILE A 3 -13.05 -3.02 3.72
C ILE A 3 -12.08 -3.87 2.91
N ILE A 4 -11.66 -3.37 1.74
CA ILE A 4 -10.61 -3.98 0.93
C ILE A 4 -9.34 -3.16 1.16
N SER A 5 -8.33 -3.75 1.77
CA SER A 5 -7.04 -3.05 1.97
C SER A 5 -6.00 -3.53 0.96
N LEU A 6 -5.34 -2.58 0.28
CA LEU A 6 -4.29 -2.86 -0.68
C LEU A 6 -2.92 -2.59 -0.06
N MET A 7 -2.07 -3.59 -0.02
CA MET A 7 -0.68 -3.48 0.39
C MET A 7 0.28 -3.91 -0.72
N GLY A 8 1.51 -3.47 -0.63
CA GLY A 8 2.56 -3.77 -1.58
C GLY A 8 3.57 -2.64 -1.68
N TYR A 9 4.68 -2.90 -2.34
CA TYR A 9 5.78 -1.96 -2.47
C TYR A 9 5.37 -0.69 -3.25
N MET A 10 6.14 0.40 -3.11
CA MET A 10 5.98 1.56 -3.99
C MET A 10 6.15 1.11 -5.45
N GLY A 11 5.33 1.64 -6.36
CA GLY A 11 5.31 1.21 -7.76
C GLY A 11 4.52 -0.07 -8.06
N SER A 12 3.92 -0.73 -7.06
CA SER A 12 3.09 -1.94 -7.28
C SER A 12 1.72 -1.67 -7.91
N GLY A 13 1.31 -0.39 -8.03
CA GLY A 13 0.07 -0.02 -8.73
C GLY A 13 -1.15 0.18 -7.82
N LYS A 14 -0.99 0.22 -6.49
CA LYS A 14 -2.11 0.40 -5.54
C LYS A 14 -3.10 1.50 -5.93
N THR A 15 -2.60 2.66 -6.30
CA THR A 15 -3.45 3.82 -6.67
C THR A 15 -4.31 3.54 -7.90
N LEU A 16 -3.76 2.89 -8.93
CA LEU A 16 -4.51 2.56 -10.14
C LEU A 16 -5.53 1.45 -9.87
N VAL A 17 -5.12 0.42 -9.15
CA VAL A 17 -6.00 -0.69 -8.77
C VAL A 17 -7.13 -0.21 -7.85
N SER A 18 -6.87 0.71 -6.91
CA SER A 18 -7.92 1.32 -6.09
C SER A 18 -8.98 2.02 -6.91
N LYS A 19 -8.58 2.75 -7.97
CA LYS A 19 -9.51 3.41 -8.88
C LYS A 19 -10.38 2.41 -9.64
N GLU A 20 -9.77 1.37 -10.18
CA GLU A 20 -10.51 0.34 -10.90
C GLU A 20 -11.47 -0.43 -9.98
N LEU A 21 -11.06 -0.79 -8.77
CA LEU A 21 -11.94 -1.39 -7.78
C LEU A 21 -13.12 -0.46 -7.44
N SER A 22 -12.87 0.84 -7.25
CA SER A 22 -13.92 1.81 -6.98
C SER A 22 -14.92 1.92 -8.13
N ASN A 23 -14.44 1.91 -9.38
CA ASN A 23 -15.28 1.90 -10.57
C ASN A 23 -16.18 0.66 -10.65
N LEU A 24 -15.69 -0.48 -10.16
CA LEU A 24 -16.38 -1.77 -10.23
C LEU A 24 -17.42 -1.98 -9.12
N ASN A 25 -17.17 -1.46 -7.92
CA ASN A 25 -17.99 -1.75 -6.74
C ASN A 25 -18.58 -0.51 -6.05
N ASN A 26 -18.30 0.68 -6.57
CA ASN A 26 -18.75 1.97 -6.01
C ASN A 26 -18.25 2.23 -4.57
N PHE A 27 -17.14 1.60 -4.14
CA PHE A 27 -16.55 1.86 -2.84
C PHE A 27 -15.71 3.13 -2.88
N LYS A 28 -15.77 3.90 -1.80
CA LYS A 28 -14.95 5.09 -1.62
C LYS A 28 -13.49 4.70 -1.40
N ILE A 29 -12.58 5.45 -2.00
CA ILE A 29 -11.14 5.25 -1.83
C ILE A 29 -10.64 6.08 -0.66
N PHE A 30 -9.88 5.44 0.23
CA PHE A 30 -9.06 6.07 1.25
C PHE A 30 -7.60 5.74 0.98
N ASP A 31 -6.77 6.75 0.90
CA ASP A 31 -5.31 6.61 0.86
C ASP A 31 -4.76 7.01 2.23
N LEU A 32 -4.10 6.09 2.92
CA LEU A 32 -3.66 6.29 4.30
C LEU A 32 -2.68 7.46 4.44
N ASP A 33 -1.73 7.59 3.50
CA ASP A 33 -0.78 8.70 3.51
C ASP A 33 -1.49 10.05 3.33
N THR A 34 -2.53 10.09 2.49
CA THR A 34 -3.37 11.28 2.30
C THR A 34 -4.13 11.64 3.58
N GLU A 35 -4.70 10.66 4.29
CA GLU A 35 -5.44 10.91 5.52
C GLU A 35 -4.50 11.37 6.67
N ILE A 36 -3.29 10.80 6.76
CA ILE A 36 -2.26 11.26 7.69
C ILE A 36 -1.87 12.72 7.39
N SER A 37 -1.65 13.04 6.12
CA SER A 37 -1.29 14.40 5.69
C SER A 37 -2.38 15.41 6.03
N LYS A 38 -3.65 15.07 5.78
CA LYS A 38 -4.80 15.92 6.15
C LYS A 38 -4.89 16.15 7.66
N GLN A 39 -4.74 15.09 8.47
CA GLN A 39 -4.83 15.20 9.93
C GLN A 39 -3.75 16.10 10.52
N ASN A 40 -2.55 16.11 9.91
CA ASN A 40 -1.42 16.90 10.38
C ASN A 40 -1.27 18.26 9.68
N ASN A 41 -2.06 18.56 8.64
CA ASN A 41 -1.88 19.72 7.76
C ASN A 41 -0.45 19.86 7.22
N ARG A 42 0.19 18.72 6.90
CA ARG A 42 1.58 18.61 6.43
C ARG A 42 1.70 17.45 5.47
N SER A 43 2.62 17.57 4.53
CA SER A 43 3.02 16.43 3.69
C SER A 43 3.75 15.35 4.52
N ILE A 44 3.73 14.11 4.04
CA ILE A 44 4.48 13.01 4.66
C ILE A 44 5.96 13.34 4.79
N THR A 45 6.56 13.97 3.78
CA THR A 45 7.98 14.38 3.79
C THR A 45 8.27 15.40 4.90
N GLU A 46 7.38 16.39 5.09
CA GLU A 46 7.52 17.37 6.18
C GLU A 46 7.39 16.72 7.55
N ILE A 47 6.45 15.77 7.71
CA ILE A 47 6.28 15.03 8.97
C ILE A 47 7.56 14.27 9.31
N PHE A 48 8.14 13.55 8.35
CA PHE A 48 9.41 12.85 8.55
C PHE A 48 10.57 13.79 8.91
N LYS A 49 10.68 14.92 8.21
CA LYS A 49 11.75 15.90 8.42
C LYS A 49 11.64 16.59 9.79
N GLU A 50 10.44 16.98 10.19
CA GLU A 50 10.23 17.79 11.40
C GLU A 50 10.04 16.96 12.67
N LYS A 51 9.40 15.81 12.55
CA LYS A 51 8.96 14.99 13.70
C LYS A 51 9.60 13.60 13.75
N GLY A 52 10.21 13.16 12.67
CA GLY A 52 10.91 11.90 12.57
C GLY A 52 9.99 10.68 12.36
N GLU A 53 10.63 9.52 12.13
CA GLU A 53 9.94 8.29 11.79
C GLU A 53 9.04 7.76 12.92
N ILE A 54 9.50 7.83 14.17
CA ILE A 54 8.72 7.31 15.32
C ILE A 54 7.38 8.01 15.44
N PHE A 55 7.36 9.33 15.28
CA PHE A 55 6.12 10.10 15.30
C PHE A 55 5.21 9.71 14.13
N PHE A 56 5.78 9.63 12.92
CA PHE A 56 5.03 9.21 11.75
C PHE A 56 4.37 7.85 11.95
N ARG A 57 5.10 6.84 12.41
CA ARG A 57 4.58 5.48 12.61
C ARG A 57 3.49 5.40 13.68
N LYS A 58 3.59 6.19 14.73
CA LYS A 58 2.51 6.30 15.73
C LYS A 58 1.26 6.91 15.13
N THR A 59 1.41 8.02 14.42
CA THR A 59 0.28 8.68 13.74
C THR A 59 -0.34 7.78 12.67
N GLU A 60 0.49 7.07 11.89
CA GLU A 60 0.04 6.10 10.89
C GLU A 60 -0.85 5.03 11.53
N LYS A 61 -0.43 4.45 12.66
CA LYS A 61 -1.23 3.49 13.43
C LYS A 61 -2.56 4.09 13.89
N GLU A 62 -2.54 5.27 14.50
CA GLU A 62 -3.76 5.95 15.01
C GLU A 62 -4.77 6.22 13.89
N VAL A 63 -4.31 6.73 12.75
CA VAL A 63 -5.16 7.00 11.58
C VAL A 63 -5.70 5.70 10.99
N LEU A 64 -4.87 4.67 10.88
CA LEU A 64 -5.29 3.35 10.43
C LEU A 64 -6.40 2.78 11.32
N GLU A 65 -6.21 2.73 12.63
CA GLU A 65 -7.18 2.22 13.59
C GLU A 65 -8.50 2.99 13.54
N LYS A 66 -8.43 4.31 13.40
CA LYS A 66 -9.62 5.16 13.22
C LYS A 66 -10.39 4.77 11.96
N ILE A 67 -9.73 4.66 10.81
CA ILE A 67 -10.38 4.26 9.55
C ILE A 67 -11.01 2.88 9.69
N LEU A 68 -10.26 1.91 10.23
CA LEU A 68 -10.75 0.54 10.40
C LEU A 68 -11.93 0.41 11.37
N SER A 69 -12.14 1.38 12.26
CA SER A 69 -13.25 1.38 13.22
C SER A 69 -14.47 2.18 12.75
N THR A 70 -14.28 3.20 11.91
CA THR A 70 -15.37 4.12 11.52
C THR A 70 -15.87 3.92 10.11
N GLU A 71 -15.00 3.48 9.18
CA GLU A 71 -15.34 3.41 7.76
C GLU A 71 -15.82 2.01 7.34
N LYS A 72 -16.66 1.99 6.31
CA LYS A 72 -17.25 0.76 5.76
C LYS A 72 -17.44 0.91 4.27
N ASN A 73 -17.37 -0.23 3.56
CA ASN A 73 -17.47 -0.28 2.10
C ASN A 73 -16.48 0.66 1.43
N ILE A 74 -15.21 0.51 1.81
CA ILE A 74 -14.10 1.31 1.30
C ILE A 74 -13.00 0.45 0.71
N ILE A 75 -12.18 1.10 -0.11
CA ILE A 75 -10.89 0.61 -0.57
C ILE A 75 -9.84 1.43 0.16
N LEU A 76 -9.01 0.77 0.96
CA LEU A 76 -7.95 1.39 1.75
C LEU A 76 -6.58 1.10 1.11
N SER A 77 -5.98 2.13 0.50
CA SER A 77 -4.61 2.06 0.00
C SER A 77 -3.64 2.31 1.15
N LEU A 78 -2.78 1.35 1.46
CA LEU A 78 -1.81 1.42 2.55
C LEU A 78 -0.46 1.96 2.07
N GLY A 79 0.24 2.68 2.94
CA GLY A 79 1.66 2.98 2.73
C GLY A 79 2.49 1.69 2.67
N GLY A 80 3.60 1.70 1.91
CA GLY A 80 4.41 0.49 1.73
C GLY A 80 5.03 -0.05 3.02
N GLY A 81 5.21 0.78 4.03
CA GLY A 81 5.71 0.35 5.35
C GLY A 81 4.61 0.03 6.37
N THR A 82 3.37 0.44 6.13
CA THR A 82 2.28 0.34 7.10
C THR A 82 2.13 -1.05 7.72
N PRO A 83 2.14 -2.17 6.97
CA PRO A 83 1.99 -3.50 7.57
C PRO A 83 3.15 -3.92 8.47
N CYS A 84 4.32 -3.28 8.33
CA CYS A 84 5.56 -3.73 8.98
C CYS A 84 5.76 -3.19 10.41
N TYR A 85 4.91 -2.27 10.87
CA TYR A 85 5.07 -1.60 12.16
C TYR A 85 3.88 -1.85 13.10
N TYR A 86 4.15 -1.87 14.40
CA TYR A 86 3.15 -1.88 15.49
C TYR A 86 2.06 -2.95 15.37
N ASN A 87 2.36 -4.09 14.77
CA ASN A 87 1.40 -5.18 14.52
C ASN A 87 0.20 -4.73 13.66
N ASN A 88 0.39 -3.72 12.82
CA ASN A 88 -0.67 -3.24 11.92
C ASN A 88 -1.20 -4.36 11.02
N ILE A 89 -0.35 -5.31 10.61
CA ILE A 89 -0.78 -6.43 9.78
C ILE A 89 -1.88 -7.27 10.42
N ASP A 90 -1.85 -7.45 11.75
CA ASP A 90 -2.86 -8.20 12.47
C ASP A 90 -4.20 -7.46 12.43
N SER A 91 -4.21 -6.16 12.75
CA SER A 91 -5.41 -5.31 12.69
C SER A 91 -5.99 -5.23 11.28
N ILE A 92 -5.12 -5.14 10.26
CA ILE A 92 -5.51 -5.13 8.85
C ILE A 92 -6.18 -6.47 8.50
N ASN A 93 -5.58 -7.59 8.85
CA ASN A 93 -6.12 -8.91 8.54
C ASN A 93 -7.41 -9.21 9.31
N GLU A 94 -7.52 -8.75 10.55
CA GLU A 94 -8.74 -8.94 11.33
C GLU A 94 -9.93 -8.18 10.74
N LYS A 95 -9.73 -6.93 10.32
CA LYS A 95 -10.82 -6.00 9.99
C LYS A 95 -11.06 -5.81 8.49
N THR A 96 -10.19 -6.33 7.63
CA THR A 96 -10.27 -6.12 6.19
C THR A 96 -10.10 -7.41 5.39
N ILE A 97 -10.45 -7.36 4.11
CA ILE A 97 -9.94 -8.28 3.13
C ILE A 97 -8.64 -7.67 2.60
N SER A 98 -7.52 -8.15 3.15
CA SER A 98 -6.19 -7.67 2.81
C SER A 98 -5.69 -8.30 1.51
N VAL A 99 -5.18 -7.45 0.62
CA VAL A 99 -4.70 -7.84 -0.71
C VAL A 99 -3.26 -7.38 -0.89
N PHE A 100 -2.36 -8.31 -1.12
CA PHE A 100 -0.98 -8.03 -1.50
C PHE A 100 -0.84 -7.95 -3.01
N LEU A 101 -0.47 -6.79 -3.52
CA LEU A 101 -0.11 -6.57 -4.92
C LEU A 101 1.38 -6.93 -5.09
N LYS A 102 1.64 -8.18 -5.43
CA LYS A 102 2.99 -8.73 -5.61
C LYS A 102 3.50 -8.39 -7.01
N THR A 103 4.55 -7.58 -7.07
CA THR A 103 5.19 -7.14 -8.31
C THR A 103 6.66 -7.54 -8.26
N ASN A 104 7.21 -8.06 -9.36
CA ASN A 104 8.62 -8.44 -9.40
C ASN A 104 9.55 -7.22 -9.37
N VAL A 105 10.80 -7.45 -8.94
CA VAL A 105 11.81 -6.40 -8.79
C VAL A 105 12.09 -5.66 -10.09
N LYS A 106 12.14 -6.38 -11.22
CA LYS A 106 12.41 -5.79 -12.54
C LYS A 106 11.32 -4.79 -12.93
N THR A 107 10.05 -5.17 -12.77
CA THR A 107 8.90 -4.30 -13.04
C THR A 107 8.89 -3.09 -12.08
N LEU A 108 9.16 -3.29 -10.80
CA LEU A 108 9.27 -2.20 -9.83
C LEU A 108 10.39 -1.23 -10.18
N ALA A 109 11.59 -1.73 -10.47
CA ALA A 109 12.73 -0.90 -10.85
C ALA A 109 12.44 -0.08 -12.11
N GLN A 110 11.84 -0.69 -13.12
CA GLN A 110 11.46 -0.01 -14.36
C GLN A 110 10.45 1.13 -14.10
N ARG A 111 9.41 0.89 -13.31
CA ARG A 111 8.40 1.91 -12.99
C ARG A 111 8.99 3.05 -12.14
N LEU A 112 9.79 2.69 -11.13
CA LEU A 112 10.36 3.64 -10.19
C LEU A 112 11.48 4.49 -10.78
N SER A 113 12.22 3.99 -11.77
CA SER A 113 13.27 4.75 -12.45
C SER A 113 12.74 6.05 -13.09
N SER A 114 11.49 6.05 -13.57
CA SER A 114 10.83 7.22 -14.15
C SER A 114 10.11 8.12 -13.13
N GLU A 115 10.03 7.72 -11.86
CA GLU A 115 9.29 8.43 -10.81
C GLU A 115 10.18 8.94 -9.66
N LYS A 116 11.51 8.88 -9.79
CA LYS A 116 12.47 9.20 -8.73
C LYS A 116 12.27 10.57 -8.12
N ASP A 117 12.03 11.59 -8.95
CA ASP A 117 11.85 12.97 -8.51
C ASP A 117 10.67 13.16 -7.55
N LYS A 118 9.69 12.25 -7.63
CA LYS A 118 8.49 12.25 -6.78
C LYS A 118 8.66 11.41 -5.51
N ARG A 119 9.81 10.75 -5.32
CA ARG A 119 10.00 9.76 -4.27
C ARG A 119 11.30 9.97 -3.50
N PRO A 120 11.26 10.70 -2.36
CA PRO A 120 12.46 11.05 -1.58
C PRO A 120 13.36 9.85 -1.25
N LEU A 121 12.77 8.68 -0.98
CA LEU A 121 13.52 7.46 -0.60
C LEU A 121 14.46 6.93 -1.70
N ILE A 122 14.16 7.21 -2.96
CA ILE A 122 14.94 6.68 -4.09
C ILE A 122 15.55 7.79 -4.97
N GLN A 123 15.31 9.04 -4.62
CA GLN A 123 15.76 10.20 -5.41
C GLN A 123 17.26 10.20 -5.73
N ASN A 124 18.07 9.79 -4.74
CA ASN A 124 19.53 9.78 -4.85
C ASN A 124 20.12 8.40 -5.19
N ILE A 125 19.28 7.41 -5.51
CA ILE A 125 19.74 6.06 -5.86
C ILE A 125 19.94 5.98 -7.37
N SER A 126 21.08 5.46 -7.83
CA SER A 126 21.32 5.25 -9.27
C SER A 126 20.32 4.27 -9.86
N ASN A 127 20.16 4.26 -11.18
CA ASN A 127 19.29 3.25 -11.82
C ASN A 127 19.89 1.84 -11.75
N GLU A 128 21.22 1.76 -11.64
CA GLU A 128 21.96 0.50 -11.51
C GLU A 128 21.76 -0.11 -10.11
N ASP A 129 21.74 0.72 -9.06
CA ASP A 129 21.59 0.29 -7.66
C ASP A 129 20.14 0.09 -7.24
N LEU A 130 19.20 0.65 -8.01
CA LEU A 130 17.77 0.62 -7.67
C LEU A 130 17.20 -0.80 -7.48
N PRO A 131 17.54 -1.80 -8.32
CA PRO A 131 17.08 -3.18 -8.11
C PRO A 131 17.57 -3.77 -6.78
N GLU A 132 18.84 -3.55 -6.41
CA GLU A 132 19.39 -4.05 -5.15
C GLU A 132 18.71 -3.39 -3.94
N PHE A 133 18.48 -2.09 -4.02
CA PHE A 133 17.74 -1.35 -3.00
C PHE A 133 16.32 -1.91 -2.80
N ILE A 134 15.61 -2.20 -3.91
CA ILE A 134 14.27 -2.79 -3.86
C ILE A 134 14.32 -4.19 -3.23
N VAL A 135 15.29 -5.02 -3.61
CA VAL A 135 15.45 -6.37 -3.05
C VAL A 135 15.64 -6.33 -1.54
N LYS A 136 16.52 -5.45 -1.03
CA LYS A 136 16.75 -5.28 0.40
C LYS A 136 15.47 -4.90 1.15
N HIS A 137 14.74 -3.91 0.65
CA HIS A 137 13.48 -3.49 1.24
C HIS A 137 12.40 -4.58 1.18
N LEU A 138 12.31 -5.32 0.09
CA LEU A 138 11.35 -6.42 -0.04
C LEU A 138 11.69 -7.57 0.90
N PHE A 139 12.97 -7.84 1.13
CA PHE A 139 13.40 -8.86 2.09
C PHE A 139 12.85 -8.56 3.49
N GLU A 140 12.87 -7.31 3.92
CA GLU A 140 12.35 -6.86 5.21
C GLU A 140 10.81 -6.85 5.25
N ARG A 141 10.13 -6.56 4.14
CA ARG A 141 8.68 -6.31 4.08
C ARG A 141 7.85 -7.53 3.68
N ASN A 142 8.41 -8.42 2.87
CA ASN A 142 7.70 -9.62 2.39
C ASN A 142 7.17 -10.52 3.52
N PRO A 143 7.83 -10.68 4.68
CA PRO A 143 7.26 -11.44 5.81
C PRO A 143 5.91 -10.90 6.27
N PHE A 144 5.67 -9.59 6.12
CA PHE A 144 4.40 -8.94 6.45
C PHE A 144 3.42 -9.00 5.27
N TYR A 145 3.88 -8.68 4.06
CA TYR A 145 3.02 -8.71 2.87
C TYR A 145 2.44 -10.11 2.59
N ASN A 146 3.22 -11.15 2.81
CA ASN A 146 2.80 -12.55 2.59
C ASN A 146 1.73 -13.03 3.59
N GLN A 147 1.41 -12.25 4.61
CA GLN A 147 0.31 -12.54 5.54
C GLN A 147 -1.05 -12.05 5.02
N ALA A 148 -1.08 -11.36 3.88
CA ALA A 148 -2.34 -10.92 3.26
C ALA A 148 -3.26 -12.11 2.95
N LYS A 149 -4.56 -11.90 3.06
CA LYS A 149 -5.58 -12.92 2.75
C LYS A 149 -5.60 -13.28 1.26
N ILE A 150 -5.29 -12.32 0.40
CA ILE A 150 -5.22 -12.50 -1.05
C ILE A 150 -3.86 -11.98 -1.53
N THR A 151 -3.22 -12.74 -2.42
CA THR A 151 -2.01 -12.28 -3.12
C THR A 151 -2.27 -12.31 -4.62
N ILE A 152 -2.11 -11.16 -5.27
CA ILE A 152 -2.23 -11.02 -6.73
C ILE A 152 -0.86 -10.73 -7.31
N ASN A 153 -0.42 -11.57 -8.25
CA ASN A 153 0.75 -11.27 -9.07
C ASN A 153 0.37 -10.24 -10.14
N THR A 154 0.99 -9.07 -10.08
CA THR A 154 0.58 -7.93 -10.92
C THR A 154 1.36 -7.83 -12.25
N ASP A 155 2.34 -8.71 -12.43
CA ASP A 155 3.17 -8.67 -13.63
C ASP A 155 2.34 -9.03 -14.88
N ASN A 156 2.49 -8.21 -15.92
CA ASN A 156 1.77 -8.33 -17.19
C ASN A 156 0.23 -8.17 -17.13
N LEU A 157 -0.31 -7.71 -16.02
CA LEU A 157 -1.73 -7.40 -15.88
C LEU A 157 -1.98 -5.89 -15.86
N SER A 158 -3.07 -5.46 -16.48
CA SER A 158 -3.59 -4.10 -16.33
C SER A 158 -4.22 -3.92 -14.94
N ALA A 159 -4.35 -2.67 -14.50
CA ALA A 159 -5.02 -2.36 -13.24
C ALA A 159 -6.48 -2.88 -13.20
N ARG A 160 -7.15 -2.92 -14.34
CA ARG A 160 -8.50 -3.44 -14.50
C ARG A 160 -8.56 -4.94 -14.27
N GLU A 161 -7.68 -5.70 -14.93
CA GLU A 161 -7.59 -7.15 -14.76
C GLU A 161 -7.25 -7.53 -13.32
N ILE A 162 -6.33 -6.79 -12.68
CA ILE A 162 -6.01 -6.98 -11.26
C ILE A 162 -7.25 -6.75 -10.38
N ALA A 163 -8.00 -5.68 -10.63
CA ALA A 163 -9.20 -5.37 -9.86
C ALA A 163 -10.31 -6.45 -10.02
N GLU A 164 -10.50 -6.94 -11.22
CA GLU A 164 -11.45 -8.02 -11.52
C GLU A 164 -11.04 -9.34 -10.84
N GLU A 165 -9.74 -9.68 -10.87
CA GLU A 165 -9.20 -10.84 -10.17
C GLU A 165 -9.40 -10.73 -8.65
N ILE A 166 -9.13 -9.57 -8.06
CA ILE A 166 -9.37 -9.31 -6.62
C ILE A 166 -10.85 -9.59 -6.30
N LEU A 167 -11.78 -9.03 -7.07
CA LEU A 167 -13.21 -9.23 -6.80
C LEU A 167 -13.65 -10.68 -6.99
N THR A 168 -13.02 -11.40 -7.90
CA THR A 168 -13.25 -12.83 -8.08
C THR A 168 -12.78 -13.62 -6.86
N GLN A 169 -11.57 -13.36 -6.37
CA GLN A 169 -11.04 -14.06 -5.19
C GLN A 169 -11.81 -13.71 -3.90
N ILE A 170 -12.28 -12.47 -3.75
CA ILE A 170 -13.13 -12.07 -2.62
C ILE A 170 -14.40 -12.93 -2.52
N LYS A 171 -15.02 -13.28 -3.64
CA LYS A 171 -16.23 -14.13 -3.66
C LYS A 171 -15.96 -15.57 -3.23
N LEU A 172 -14.70 -16.00 -3.24
CA LEU A 172 -14.29 -17.35 -2.83
C LEU A 172 -13.90 -17.44 -1.34
N ILE A 173 -13.78 -16.30 -0.67
CA ILE A 173 -13.54 -16.26 0.79
C ILE A 173 -14.85 -16.63 1.49
N PRO A 174 -14.84 -17.67 2.37
CA PRO A 174 -16.03 -18.14 3.08
C PRO A 174 -16.63 -17.10 4.03
#